data_b28b000baa4294e8ef23a6259a6b496d
#
_entry.id   b28b000baa4294e8ef23a6259a6b496d
#
_cell.length_a   1.000
_cell.length_b   1.000
_cell.length_c   1.000
_cell.angle_alpha   90.00
_cell.angle_beta   90.00
_cell.angle_gamma   90.00
#
_symmetry.space_group_name_H-M   'P 1'
#
loop_
_entity.id
_entity.type
_entity.pdbx_description
1 polymer ?
#
loop_
_entity_poly.entity_id
_entity_poly.type
_entity_poly.pdbx_seq_one_letter_code
_entity_poly.pdbx_strand_id
1 'polypeptide(L)'
;MKKWVCSVCGYVWEGETPPEKCPQCGVPGSKFTEQQGEMVWAAEHVIGVGKSFGADVPEDVQKEIIEGLQANFSGECTEVGMYLAMSRAAYREGYPEIGDYWYKAGIEEAEHAAKFAELLGEVVTDSSKKNLEMRVEAENGATMGKFELAKLAKKYNLDAIHDTVHEMARDEARHGKAFAGLLKRYFGK
;
A
#
# COMPACT_ATOMS: atom_id res chain seq x y z
N MET A 1 36.77 16.37 -5.14
CA MET A 1 35.95 16.85 -6.26
C MET A 1 34.55 17.06 -5.73
N LYS A 2 33.95 18.15 -6.07
CA LYS A 2 32.58 18.48 -5.69
C LYS A 2 31.60 17.88 -6.69
N LYS A 3 30.37 17.59 -6.25
CA LYS A 3 29.26 17.19 -7.12
C LYS A 3 28.29 18.34 -7.33
N TRP A 4 27.93 18.59 -8.57
CA TRP A 4 27.04 19.64 -8.98
C TRP A 4 25.82 19.05 -9.68
N VAL A 5 24.63 19.37 -9.24
CA VAL A 5 23.38 18.82 -9.80
C VAL A 5 22.66 19.90 -10.61
N CYS A 6 22.33 19.59 -11.85
CA CYS A 6 21.52 20.46 -12.69
C CYS A 6 20.07 20.49 -12.18
N SER A 7 19.58 21.67 -11.81
CA SER A 7 18.21 21.86 -11.29
C SER A 7 17.11 21.66 -12.33
N VAL A 8 17.48 21.48 -13.61
CA VAL A 8 16.51 21.30 -14.71
C VAL A 8 16.35 19.85 -15.11
N CYS A 9 17.45 19.09 -15.23
CA CYS A 9 17.40 17.69 -15.72
C CYS A 9 18.01 16.67 -14.75
N GLY A 10 18.50 17.09 -13.58
CA GLY A 10 19.10 16.19 -12.59
C GLY A 10 20.52 15.67 -12.95
N TYR A 11 21.12 16.11 -14.08
CA TYR A 11 22.46 15.66 -14.46
C TYR A 11 23.48 16.03 -13.38
N VAL A 12 24.31 15.06 -13.00
CA VAL A 12 25.38 15.23 -12.00
C VAL A 12 26.72 15.44 -12.69
N TRP A 13 27.39 16.54 -12.36
CA TRP A 13 28.72 16.91 -12.81
C TRP A 13 29.70 16.80 -11.63
N GLU A 14 30.86 16.16 -11.85
CA GLU A 14 31.93 16.10 -10.86
C GLU A 14 33.08 17.02 -11.26
N GLY A 15 33.38 18.02 -10.44
CA GLY A 15 34.42 19.02 -10.70
C GLY A 15 34.53 20.00 -9.55
N GLU A 16 35.55 20.86 -9.58
CA GLU A 16 35.71 21.94 -8.57
C GLU A 16 34.66 23.06 -8.77
N THR A 17 34.19 23.23 -10.00
CA THR A 17 33.16 24.20 -10.39
C THR A 17 32.14 23.53 -11.30
N PRO A 18 30.90 24.08 -11.38
CA PRO A 18 29.92 23.58 -12.33
C PRO A 18 30.40 23.79 -13.78
N PRO A 19 29.91 22.99 -14.75
CA PRO A 19 30.24 23.19 -16.16
C PRO A 19 29.64 24.49 -16.68
N GLU A 20 30.18 25.10 -17.73
CA GLU A 20 29.62 26.31 -18.35
C GLU A 20 28.19 26.08 -18.86
N LYS A 21 27.95 24.87 -19.39
CA LYS A 21 26.64 24.41 -19.86
C LYS A 21 26.41 22.96 -19.46
N CYS A 22 25.17 22.63 -19.14
CA CYS A 22 24.80 21.25 -18.86
C CYS A 22 25.01 20.36 -20.10
N PRO A 23 25.82 19.28 -20.01
CA PRO A 23 26.05 18.38 -21.14
C PRO A 23 24.78 17.68 -21.63
N GLN A 24 23.77 17.53 -20.77
CA GLN A 24 22.56 16.80 -21.06
C GLN A 24 21.44 17.69 -21.63
N CYS A 25 21.19 18.87 -21.02
CA CYS A 25 20.04 19.72 -21.40
C CYS A 25 20.43 21.12 -21.91
N GLY A 26 21.72 21.44 -21.97
CA GLY A 26 22.24 22.69 -22.55
C GLY A 26 22.03 23.95 -21.74
N VAL A 27 21.41 23.88 -20.54
CA VAL A 27 21.22 25.08 -19.69
C VAL A 27 22.54 25.58 -19.13
N PRO A 28 22.66 26.89 -18.83
CA PRO A 28 23.89 27.46 -18.30
C PRO A 28 24.26 26.88 -16.93
N GLY A 29 25.55 26.89 -16.60
CA GLY A 29 26.10 26.39 -15.34
C GLY A 29 25.54 27.03 -14.08
N SER A 30 24.96 28.23 -14.18
CA SER A 30 24.21 28.89 -13.10
C SER A 30 22.96 28.11 -12.63
N LYS A 31 22.55 27.08 -13.37
CA LYS A 31 21.47 26.16 -13.00
C LYS A 31 21.97 24.92 -12.25
N PHE A 32 23.25 24.87 -11.91
CA PHE A 32 23.79 23.82 -11.06
C PHE A 32 23.89 24.27 -9.62
N THR A 33 23.53 23.38 -8.70
CA THR A 33 23.70 23.54 -7.26
C THR A 33 24.74 22.53 -6.75
N GLU A 34 25.61 22.96 -5.83
CA GLU A 34 26.55 22.04 -5.18
C GLU A 34 25.79 21.07 -4.27
N GLN A 35 25.98 19.77 -4.51
CA GLN A 35 25.44 18.74 -3.66
C GLN A 35 26.30 18.61 -2.41
N GLN A 36 25.78 19.02 -1.26
CA GLN A 36 26.43 18.83 0.04
C GLN A 36 25.78 17.66 0.76
N GLY A 37 26.61 16.66 1.15
CA GLY A 37 26.15 15.49 1.87
C GLY A 37 25.60 14.35 1.01
N GLU A 38 24.84 13.45 1.62
CA GLU A 38 24.16 12.36 0.93
C GLU A 38 23.08 12.89 0.00
N MET A 39 22.82 12.14 -1.09
CA MET A 39 21.79 12.51 -2.05
C MET A 39 20.42 12.43 -1.36
N VAL A 40 19.76 13.59 -1.23
CA VAL A 40 18.38 13.68 -0.74
C VAL A 40 17.43 13.64 -1.94
N TRP A 41 16.54 12.67 -1.96
CA TRP A 41 15.52 12.57 -3.00
C TRP A 41 14.45 13.63 -2.78
N ALA A 42 14.08 14.35 -3.85
CA ALA A 42 13.13 15.46 -3.77
C ALA A 42 11.69 15.06 -3.38
N ALA A 43 11.39 13.77 -3.42
CA ALA A 43 10.12 13.21 -2.99
C ALA A 43 10.40 11.96 -2.15
N GLU A 44 10.44 12.14 -0.84
CA GLU A 44 10.39 11.01 0.09
C GLU A 44 8.92 10.61 0.29
N HIS A 45 8.66 9.32 0.15
CA HIS A 45 7.37 8.75 0.48
C HIS A 45 7.35 8.47 1.99
N VAL A 46 6.50 9.18 2.73
CA VAL A 46 6.38 9.06 4.18
C VAL A 46 5.04 8.44 4.54
N ILE A 47 5.08 7.24 5.10
CA ILE A 47 3.86 6.59 5.61
C ILE A 47 3.39 7.31 6.87
N GLY A 48 2.08 7.59 6.93
CA GLY A 48 1.44 8.32 8.04
C GLY A 48 1.45 9.84 7.87
N VAL A 49 1.86 10.36 6.72
CA VAL A 49 1.92 11.81 6.47
C VAL A 49 0.55 12.49 6.60
N GLY A 50 -0.54 11.77 6.37
CA GLY A 50 -1.91 12.27 6.56
C GLY A 50 -2.28 12.62 8.00
N LYS A 51 -1.42 12.28 8.97
CA LYS A 51 -1.54 12.65 10.39
C LYS A 51 -0.49 13.69 10.82
N SER A 52 0.28 14.22 9.88
CA SER A 52 1.31 15.23 10.12
C SER A 52 0.75 16.61 9.77
N PHE A 53 0.19 17.29 10.77
CA PHE A 53 -0.42 18.61 10.59
C PHE A 53 0.54 19.72 11.04
N GLY A 54 0.47 20.86 10.35
CA GLY A 54 1.12 22.10 10.80
C GLY A 54 0.48 22.64 12.07
N ALA A 55 1.22 23.42 12.84
CA ALA A 55 0.75 24.00 14.10
C ALA A 55 -0.45 24.96 13.95
N ASP A 56 -0.73 25.41 12.74
CA ASP A 56 -1.82 26.30 12.35
C ASP A 56 -3.12 25.57 12.00
N VAL A 57 -3.12 24.23 11.96
CA VAL A 57 -4.34 23.45 11.69
C VAL A 57 -5.07 23.16 13.01
N PRO A 58 -6.33 23.64 13.18
CA PRO A 58 -7.11 23.40 14.40
C PRO A 58 -7.33 21.92 14.69
N GLU A 59 -7.42 21.52 15.96
CA GLU A 59 -7.58 20.12 16.37
C GLU A 59 -8.87 19.46 15.84
N ASP A 60 -9.96 20.21 15.79
CA ASP A 60 -11.22 19.73 15.23
C ASP A 60 -11.12 19.44 13.74
N VAL A 61 -10.40 20.27 12.99
CA VAL A 61 -10.10 20.03 11.56
C VAL A 61 -9.19 18.83 11.38
N GLN A 62 -8.15 18.67 12.21
CA GLN A 62 -7.29 17.49 12.17
C GLN A 62 -8.09 16.21 12.37
N LYS A 63 -9.00 16.21 13.35
CA LYS A 63 -9.88 15.08 13.65
C LYS A 63 -10.80 14.76 12.46
N GLU A 64 -11.44 15.77 11.88
CA GLU A 64 -12.33 15.60 10.72
C GLU A 64 -11.56 14.99 9.53
N ILE A 65 -10.34 15.45 9.27
CA ILE A 65 -9.48 14.90 8.20
C ILE A 65 -9.16 13.42 8.46
N ILE A 66 -8.72 13.08 9.69
CA ILE A 66 -8.37 11.69 10.04
C ILE A 66 -9.59 10.77 9.92
N GLU A 67 -10.73 11.18 10.47
CA GLU A 67 -11.98 10.42 10.36
C GLU A 67 -12.41 10.24 8.90
N GLY A 68 -12.25 11.28 8.07
CA GLY A 68 -12.51 11.21 6.64
C GLY A 68 -11.58 10.22 5.91
N LEU A 69 -10.29 10.23 6.20
CA LEU A 69 -9.33 9.28 5.63
C LEU A 69 -9.65 7.83 6.04
N GLN A 70 -10.01 7.61 7.32
CA GLN A 70 -10.38 6.28 7.83
C GLN A 70 -11.67 5.76 7.20
N ALA A 71 -12.68 6.62 7.04
CA ALA A 71 -13.95 6.28 6.39
C ALA A 71 -13.73 5.91 4.91
N ASN A 72 -12.93 6.69 4.18
CA ASN A 72 -12.59 6.39 2.79
C ASN A 72 -11.81 5.08 2.70
N PHE A 73 -10.77 4.87 3.51
CA PHE A 73 -10.03 3.60 3.54
C PHE A 73 -10.97 2.39 3.71
N SER A 74 -11.91 2.46 4.65
CA SER A 74 -12.89 1.39 4.86
C SER A 74 -13.85 1.23 3.68
N GLY A 75 -14.26 2.33 3.05
CA GLY A 75 -15.11 2.34 1.85
C GLY A 75 -14.43 1.63 0.70
N GLU A 76 -13.22 2.05 0.33
CA GLU A 76 -12.45 1.46 -0.77
C GLU A 76 -12.19 -0.04 -0.56
N CYS A 77 -11.79 -0.46 0.65
CA CYS A 77 -11.63 -1.88 0.97
C CYS A 77 -12.93 -2.69 0.77
N THR A 78 -14.08 -2.09 1.07
CA THR A 78 -15.39 -2.72 0.87
C THR A 78 -15.72 -2.81 -0.62
N GLU A 79 -15.48 -1.75 -1.38
CA GLU A 79 -15.75 -1.68 -2.82
C GLU A 79 -14.92 -2.67 -3.63
N VAL A 80 -13.68 -2.95 -3.24
CA VAL A 80 -12.88 -4.05 -3.83
C VAL A 80 -13.66 -5.37 -3.80
N GLY A 81 -14.17 -5.76 -2.64
CA GLY A 81 -14.94 -7.00 -2.49
C GLY A 81 -16.24 -6.98 -3.27
N MET A 82 -16.96 -5.87 -3.22
CA MET A 82 -18.23 -5.68 -3.93
C MET A 82 -18.05 -5.78 -5.44
N TYR A 83 -17.10 -5.05 -6.02
CA TYR A 83 -16.90 -5.00 -7.48
C TYR A 83 -16.39 -6.32 -8.04
N LEU A 84 -15.52 -7.02 -7.32
CA LEU A 84 -15.10 -8.36 -7.70
C LEU A 84 -16.28 -9.37 -7.66
N ALA A 85 -17.20 -9.24 -6.70
CA ALA A 85 -18.41 -10.06 -6.66
C ALA A 85 -19.40 -9.72 -7.78
N MET A 86 -19.57 -8.43 -8.09
CA MET A 86 -20.39 -7.94 -9.21
C MET A 86 -19.83 -8.38 -10.56
N SER A 87 -18.52 -8.38 -10.73
CA SER A 87 -17.85 -8.93 -11.91
C SER A 87 -18.23 -10.39 -12.12
N ARG A 88 -18.14 -11.22 -11.08
CA ARG A 88 -18.53 -12.64 -11.16
C ARG A 88 -20.02 -12.83 -11.48
N ALA A 89 -20.89 -11.95 -10.97
CA ALA A 89 -22.31 -11.97 -11.28
C ALA A 89 -22.54 -11.68 -12.77
N ALA A 90 -21.94 -10.62 -13.30
CA ALA A 90 -22.07 -10.22 -14.69
C ALA A 90 -21.60 -11.33 -15.66
N TYR A 91 -20.48 -12.02 -15.35
CA TYR A 91 -20.04 -13.16 -16.14
C TYR A 91 -21.06 -14.33 -16.13
N ARG A 92 -21.65 -14.63 -14.97
CA ARG A 92 -22.67 -15.69 -14.88
C ARG A 92 -23.93 -15.34 -15.66
N GLU A 93 -24.28 -14.05 -15.77
CA GLU A 93 -25.39 -13.55 -16.55
C GLU A 93 -25.12 -13.44 -18.05
N GLY A 94 -23.87 -13.62 -18.47
CA GLY A 94 -23.45 -13.53 -19.88
C GLY A 94 -23.11 -12.11 -20.35
N TYR A 95 -22.76 -11.21 -19.44
CA TYR A 95 -22.34 -9.83 -19.73
C TYR A 95 -20.84 -9.62 -19.50
N PRO A 96 -19.95 -10.19 -20.33
CA PRO A 96 -18.51 -10.15 -20.08
C PRO A 96 -17.93 -8.73 -20.05
N GLU A 97 -18.42 -7.81 -20.89
CA GLU A 97 -17.95 -6.41 -20.90
C GLU A 97 -18.25 -5.70 -19.57
N ILE A 98 -19.41 -5.95 -18.99
CA ILE A 98 -19.76 -5.44 -17.65
C ILE A 98 -18.85 -6.08 -16.59
N GLY A 99 -18.62 -7.39 -16.71
CA GLY A 99 -17.76 -8.15 -15.81
C GLY A 99 -16.31 -7.63 -15.81
N ASP A 100 -15.76 -7.38 -16.99
CA ASP A 100 -14.41 -6.82 -17.17
C ASP A 100 -14.30 -5.41 -16.54
N TYR A 101 -15.32 -4.57 -16.74
CA TYR A 101 -15.29 -3.22 -16.16
C TYR A 101 -15.36 -3.25 -14.63
N TRP A 102 -16.24 -4.08 -14.03
CA TRP A 102 -16.28 -4.26 -12.58
C TRP A 102 -14.97 -4.79 -12.01
N TYR A 103 -14.34 -5.76 -12.69
CA TYR A 103 -13.04 -6.26 -12.28
C TYR A 103 -11.97 -5.16 -12.27
N LYS A 104 -11.91 -4.36 -13.35
CA LYS A 104 -10.98 -3.25 -13.49
C LYS A 104 -11.19 -2.20 -12.39
N ALA A 105 -12.44 -1.78 -12.16
CA ALA A 105 -12.79 -0.84 -11.10
C ALA A 105 -12.36 -1.39 -9.73
N GLY A 106 -12.62 -2.66 -9.41
CA GLY A 106 -12.20 -3.27 -8.14
C GLY A 106 -10.68 -3.25 -7.92
N ILE A 107 -9.87 -3.33 -8.98
CA ILE A 107 -8.41 -3.17 -8.87
C ILE A 107 -8.03 -1.69 -8.66
N GLU A 108 -8.74 -0.75 -9.28
CA GLU A 108 -8.53 0.68 -9.05
C GLU A 108 -8.87 1.07 -7.60
N GLU A 109 -9.95 0.52 -7.01
CA GLU A 109 -10.28 0.74 -5.59
C GLU A 109 -9.23 0.12 -4.64
N ALA A 110 -8.60 -0.98 -5.02
CA ALA A 110 -7.50 -1.53 -4.23
C ALA A 110 -6.29 -0.59 -4.17
N GLU A 111 -5.99 0.11 -5.28
CA GLU A 111 -4.95 1.15 -5.32
C GLU A 111 -5.34 2.39 -4.50
N HIS A 112 -6.62 2.79 -4.48
CA HIS A 112 -7.11 3.87 -3.64
C HIS A 112 -6.98 3.49 -2.15
N ALA A 113 -7.42 2.30 -1.77
CA ALA A 113 -7.28 1.79 -0.41
C ALA A 113 -5.81 1.77 0.04
N ALA A 114 -4.88 1.34 -0.83
CA ALA A 114 -3.44 1.37 -0.53
C ALA A 114 -2.94 2.78 -0.23
N LYS A 115 -3.34 3.78 -1.02
CA LYS A 115 -2.97 5.19 -0.80
C LYS A 115 -3.51 5.74 0.52
N PHE A 116 -4.76 5.44 0.87
CA PHE A 116 -5.31 5.82 2.18
C PHE A 116 -4.60 5.10 3.34
N ALA A 117 -4.25 3.82 3.18
CA ALA A 117 -3.45 3.10 4.18
C ALA A 117 -2.08 3.76 4.41
N GLU A 118 -1.42 4.21 3.35
CA GLU A 118 -0.14 4.92 3.42
C GLU A 118 -0.28 6.29 4.07
N LEU A 119 -1.32 7.07 3.73
CA LEU A 119 -1.61 8.36 4.39
C LEU A 119 -1.83 8.19 5.89
N LEU A 120 -2.57 7.16 6.30
CA LEU A 120 -2.90 6.90 7.71
C LEU A 120 -1.73 6.30 8.50
N GLY A 121 -0.93 5.42 7.90
CA GLY A 121 0.15 4.71 8.59
C GLY A 121 -0.33 3.84 9.77
N GLU A 122 -1.58 3.36 9.74
CA GLU A 122 -2.18 2.55 10.80
C GLU A 122 -1.96 1.05 10.58
N VAL A 123 -2.11 0.60 9.34
CA VAL A 123 -2.06 -0.82 8.95
C VAL A 123 -0.79 -1.18 8.19
N VAL A 124 0.04 -0.20 7.86
CA VAL A 124 1.29 -0.35 7.12
C VAL A 124 2.38 0.55 7.73
N THR A 125 3.64 0.14 7.64
CA THR A 125 4.81 0.91 8.10
C THR A 125 5.89 0.93 7.02
N ASP A 126 6.87 1.83 7.13
CA ASP A 126 8.04 1.90 6.24
C ASP A 126 9.00 0.70 6.37
N SER A 127 8.75 -0.21 7.31
CA SER A 127 9.59 -1.37 7.57
C SER A 127 8.94 -2.66 7.06
N SER A 128 9.48 -3.24 5.98
CA SER A 128 9.07 -4.56 5.50
C SER A 128 9.15 -5.65 6.57
N LYS A 129 10.16 -5.57 7.46
CA LYS A 129 10.29 -6.49 8.60
C LYS A 129 9.08 -6.37 9.52
N LYS A 130 8.77 -5.16 9.96
CA LYS A 130 7.66 -4.89 10.88
C LYS A 130 6.31 -5.26 10.25
N ASN A 131 6.11 -4.94 8.98
CA ASN A 131 4.91 -5.33 8.23
C ASN A 131 4.74 -6.86 8.19
N LEU A 132 5.82 -7.62 7.95
CA LEU A 132 5.78 -9.09 8.00
C LEU A 132 5.47 -9.61 9.41
N GLU A 133 6.08 -9.07 10.46
CA GLU A 133 5.81 -9.44 11.86
C GLU A 133 4.32 -9.27 12.20
N MET A 134 3.76 -8.10 11.89
CA MET A 134 2.35 -7.80 12.12
C MET A 134 1.42 -8.75 11.35
N ARG A 135 1.77 -9.06 10.08
CA ARG A 135 0.91 -9.91 9.26
C ARG A 135 0.97 -11.37 9.66
N VAL A 136 2.11 -11.90 10.08
CA VAL A 136 2.19 -13.29 10.58
C VAL A 136 1.19 -13.54 11.73
N GLU A 137 1.12 -12.62 12.70
CA GLU A 137 0.17 -12.72 13.81
C GLU A 137 -1.28 -12.56 13.35
N ALA A 138 -1.55 -11.60 12.48
CA ALA A 138 -2.89 -11.34 11.97
C ALA A 138 -3.43 -12.51 11.13
N GLU A 139 -2.60 -13.12 10.27
CA GLU A 139 -3.00 -14.30 9.48
C GLU A 139 -3.28 -15.52 10.36
N ASN A 140 -2.53 -15.69 11.46
CA ASN A 140 -2.82 -16.74 12.42
C ASN A 140 -4.19 -16.52 13.09
N GLY A 141 -4.49 -15.31 13.55
CA GLY A 141 -5.80 -14.94 14.10
C GLY A 141 -6.94 -15.14 13.09
N ALA A 142 -6.74 -14.68 11.85
CA ALA A 142 -7.71 -14.84 10.77
C ALA A 142 -7.97 -16.32 10.43
N THR A 143 -6.92 -17.17 10.43
CA THR A 143 -7.04 -18.62 10.26
C THR A 143 -7.94 -19.22 11.33
N MET A 144 -7.67 -18.91 12.61
CA MET A 144 -8.43 -19.46 13.73
C MET A 144 -9.89 -18.99 13.69
N GLY A 145 -10.14 -17.70 13.47
CA GLY A 145 -11.50 -17.15 13.41
C GLY A 145 -12.34 -17.77 12.29
N LYS A 146 -11.78 -17.88 11.08
CA LYS A 146 -12.46 -18.53 9.95
C LYS A 146 -12.69 -20.02 10.20
N PHE A 147 -11.72 -20.70 10.82
CA PHE A 147 -11.88 -22.12 11.13
C PHE A 147 -13.01 -22.38 12.14
N GLU A 148 -13.13 -21.57 13.19
CA GLU A 148 -14.24 -21.69 14.14
C GLU A 148 -15.60 -21.37 13.49
N LEU A 149 -15.67 -20.36 12.61
CA LEU A 149 -16.88 -20.08 11.85
C LEU A 149 -17.27 -21.24 10.92
N ALA A 150 -16.29 -21.86 10.26
CA ALA A 150 -16.53 -23.04 9.42
C ALA A 150 -17.10 -24.21 10.24
N LYS A 151 -16.52 -24.49 11.43
CA LYS A 151 -17.07 -25.54 12.35
C LYS A 151 -18.50 -25.24 12.75
N LEU A 152 -18.79 -23.96 13.08
CA LEU A 152 -20.15 -23.55 13.43
C LEU A 152 -21.12 -23.78 12.27
N ALA A 153 -20.75 -23.41 11.05
CA ALA A 153 -21.55 -23.63 9.85
C ALA A 153 -21.81 -25.15 9.63
N LYS A 154 -20.76 -25.96 9.79
CA LYS A 154 -20.91 -27.45 9.65
C LYS A 154 -21.87 -28.05 10.65
N LYS A 155 -21.83 -27.58 11.91
CA LYS A 155 -22.75 -28.02 12.96
C LYS A 155 -24.23 -27.90 12.58
N TYR A 156 -24.55 -26.89 11.76
CA TYR A 156 -25.92 -26.60 11.30
C TYR A 156 -26.17 -26.98 9.84
N ASN A 157 -25.31 -27.82 9.24
CA ASN A 157 -25.41 -28.29 7.85
C ASN A 157 -25.44 -27.13 6.81
N LEU A 158 -24.77 -26.04 7.08
CA LEU A 158 -24.63 -24.89 6.18
C LEU A 158 -23.39 -25.13 5.29
N ASP A 159 -23.43 -26.14 4.42
CA ASP A 159 -22.26 -26.65 3.69
C ASP A 159 -21.63 -25.56 2.78
N ALA A 160 -22.43 -24.76 2.10
CA ALA A 160 -21.90 -23.68 1.24
C ALA A 160 -21.08 -22.66 2.03
N ILE A 161 -21.50 -22.32 3.25
CA ILE A 161 -20.75 -21.42 4.14
C ILE A 161 -19.52 -22.13 4.67
N HIS A 162 -19.67 -23.37 5.16
CA HIS A 162 -18.56 -24.16 5.65
C HIS A 162 -17.44 -24.27 4.62
N ASP A 163 -17.76 -24.73 3.41
CA ASP A 163 -16.75 -25.00 2.39
C ASP A 163 -16.01 -23.73 1.97
N THR A 164 -16.76 -22.63 1.77
CA THR A 164 -16.18 -21.33 1.40
C THR A 164 -15.25 -20.81 2.50
N VAL A 165 -15.72 -20.80 3.76
CA VAL A 165 -14.94 -20.20 4.86
C VAL A 165 -13.77 -21.09 5.27
N HIS A 166 -13.94 -22.43 5.19
CA HIS A 166 -12.86 -23.38 5.46
C HIS A 166 -11.72 -23.26 4.44
N GLU A 167 -12.04 -23.10 3.16
CA GLU A 167 -11.03 -22.86 2.12
C GLU A 167 -10.27 -21.55 2.39
N MET A 168 -10.99 -20.46 2.72
CA MET A 168 -10.35 -19.20 3.13
C MET A 168 -9.44 -19.36 4.36
N ALA A 169 -9.83 -20.16 5.37
CA ALA A 169 -8.98 -20.43 6.52
C ALA A 169 -7.66 -21.11 6.13
N ARG A 170 -7.69 -21.97 5.12
CA ARG A 170 -6.47 -22.63 4.56
C ARG A 170 -5.60 -21.63 3.83
N ASP A 171 -6.20 -20.66 3.12
CA ASP A 171 -5.47 -19.58 2.44
C ASP A 171 -4.76 -18.70 3.46
N GLU A 172 -5.43 -18.27 4.54
CA GLU A 172 -4.80 -17.48 5.61
C GLU A 172 -3.62 -18.22 6.26
N ALA A 173 -3.78 -19.52 6.50
CA ALA A 173 -2.68 -20.36 7.02
C ALA A 173 -1.49 -20.42 6.05
N ARG A 174 -1.75 -20.46 4.75
CA ARG A 174 -0.72 -20.41 3.70
C ARG A 174 -0.03 -19.04 3.65
N HIS A 175 -0.79 -17.95 3.72
CA HIS A 175 -0.26 -16.59 3.79
C HIS A 175 0.65 -16.41 5.01
N GLY A 176 0.18 -16.76 6.20
CA GLY A 176 0.95 -16.66 7.44
C GLY A 176 2.26 -17.45 7.39
N LYS A 177 2.24 -18.66 6.86
CA LYS A 177 3.47 -19.48 6.68
C LYS A 177 4.43 -18.86 5.67
N ALA A 178 3.91 -18.28 4.57
CA ALA A 178 4.73 -17.60 3.59
C ALA A 178 5.39 -16.35 4.19
N PHE A 179 4.64 -15.52 4.91
CA PHE A 179 5.16 -14.34 5.60
C PHE A 179 6.22 -14.71 6.65
N ALA A 180 5.97 -15.73 7.46
CA ALA A 180 6.95 -16.24 8.42
C ALA A 180 8.24 -16.74 7.75
N GLY A 181 8.10 -17.44 6.62
CA GLY A 181 9.23 -17.88 5.80
C GLY A 181 10.06 -16.72 5.25
N LEU A 182 9.41 -15.67 4.73
CA LEU A 182 10.06 -14.45 4.26
C LEU A 182 10.73 -13.68 5.41
N LEU A 183 10.05 -13.55 6.55
CA LEU A 183 10.61 -12.93 7.75
C LEU A 183 11.90 -13.63 8.20
N LYS A 184 11.88 -14.96 8.27
CA LYS A 184 13.07 -15.75 8.61
C LYS A 184 14.17 -15.61 7.58
N ARG A 185 13.85 -15.64 6.28
CA ARG A 185 14.82 -15.61 5.19
C ARG A 185 15.57 -14.29 5.12
N TYR A 186 14.89 -13.16 5.28
CA TYR A 186 15.48 -11.84 5.07
C TYR A 186 15.92 -11.14 6.36
N PHE A 187 15.32 -11.47 7.49
CA PHE A 187 15.52 -10.76 8.76
C PHE A 187 15.86 -11.70 9.94
N GLY A 188 15.78 -13.02 9.75
CA GLY A 188 16.24 -14.01 10.74
C GLY A 188 17.77 -14.08 10.73
N LYS A 189 18.35 -14.10 11.95
CA LYS A 189 19.77 -14.42 12.15
C LYS A 189 19.95 -15.89 12.45
#